data_016825b1faea0b0282a8c8d857d505f1
#
_entry.id   016825b1faea0b0282a8c8d857d505f1
#
_cell.length_a   1.000
_cell.length_b   1.000
_cell.length_c   1.000
_cell.angle_alpha   90.00
_cell.angle_beta   90.00
_cell.angle_gamma   90.00
#
_symmetry.space_group_name_H-M   'P 1'
#
loop_
_entity.id
_entity.type
_entity.pdbx_description
1 polymer ?
#
loop_
_entity_poly.entity_id
_entity_poly.type
_entity_poly.pdbx_seq_one_letter_code
_entity_poly.pdbx_strand_id
1 'polypeptide(L)'
;MQKERIYVCHTFYHVYVACLKELNLEKERRGKASLVLSRMSNDFGNLKARAEKSGLFEAVYWFDEKPFTFFEELTELKKDTGSLPGNLRNRMRFCRRLGELEEPYVPVNFREYGDIYVFCDSDPIGYYLSWKKIYYHAVEDGLDCIRYYDTAHYDNRGHFRLKAAMAALGFIFIQNGYGKYCMDMEVNSIEALDHPIS
;
A
#
# COMPACT_ATOMS: atom_id res chain seq x y z
N MET A 1 -21.32 4.62 11.66
CA MET A 1 -21.69 4.59 10.22
C MET A 1 -20.41 4.32 9.45
N GLN A 2 -20.37 3.35 8.58
CA GLN A 2 -19.18 3.01 7.79
C GLN A 2 -18.95 4.12 6.77
N LYS A 3 -17.71 4.61 6.67
CA LYS A 3 -17.28 5.57 5.62
C LYS A 3 -17.13 4.84 4.30
N GLU A 4 -17.32 5.53 3.17
CA GLU A 4 -17.33 4.84 1.88
C GLU A 4 -15.91 4.44 1.45
N ARG A 5 -15.04 5.38 1.18
CA ARG A 5 -13.73 5.14 0.54
C ARG A 5 -12.59 5.92 1.17
N ILE A 6 -11.38 5.39 1.04
CA ILE A 6 -10.16 6.11 1.40
C ILE A 6 -9.03 5.78 0.42
N TYR A 7 -8.27 6.81 0.04
CA TYR A 7 -7.09 6.71 -0.82
C TYR A 7 -5.84 7.04 -0.04
N VAL A 8 -4.81 6.19 -0.13
CA VAL A 8 -3.48 6.44 0.46
C VAL A 8 -2.51 6.80 -0.65
N CYS A 9 -2.06 8.05 -0.66
CA CYS A 9 -1.30 8.64 -1.75
C CYS A 9 0.10 9.07 -1.28
N HIS A 10 1.14 8.68 -2.03
CA HIS A 10 2.55 9.01 -1.78
C HIS A 10 3.09 10.04 -2.76
N THR A 11 2.41 10.23 -3.90
CA THR A 11 2.83 11.16 -4.97
C THR A 11 1.69 12.04 -5.45
N PHE A 12 2.03 13.11 -6.18
CA PHE A 12 1.03 13.93 -6.85
C PHE A 12 0.23 13.16 -7.91
N TYR A 13 0.88 12.17 -8.56
CA TYR A 13 0.21 11.28 -9.52
C TYR A 13 -0.89 10.48 -8.84
N HIS A 14 -0.65 9.90 -7.68
CA HIS A 14 -1.66 9.17 -6.92
C HIS A 14 -2.87 10.04 -6.57
N VAL A 15 -2.62 11.27 -6.14
CA VAL A 15 -3.71 12.22 -5.85
C VAL A 15 -4.49 12.56 -7.11
N TYR A 16 -3.81 12.74 -8.24
CA TYR A 16 -4.46 12.96 -9.53
C TYR A 16 -5.38 11.79 -9.91
N VAL A 17 -4.89 10.56 -9.79
CA VAL A 17 -5.69 9.34 -10.08
C VAL A 17 -6.88 9.24 -9.10
N ALA A 18 -6.68 9.49 -7.82
CA ALA A 18 -7.76 9.51 -6.83
C ALA A 18 -8.85 10.56 -7.19
N CYS A 19 -8.43 11.77 -7.63
CA CYS A 19 -9.35 12.78 -8.11
C CYS A 19 -10.13 12.32 -9.35
N LEU A 20 -9.46 11.69 -10.32
CA LEU A 20 -10.13 11.15 -11.50
C LEU A 20 -11.14 10.07 -11.15
N LYS A 21 -10.80 9.16 -10.23
CA LYS A 21 -11.72 8.13 -9.74
C LYS A 21 -12.98 8.77 -9.13
N GLU A 22 -12.83 9.76 -8.25
CA GLU A 22 -13.97 10.45 -7.64
C GLU A 22 -14.80 11.22 -8.66
N LEU A 23 -14.19 11.88 -9.64
CA LEU A 23 -14.89 12.62 -10.70
C LEU A 23 -15.69 11.72 -11.65
N ASN A 24 -15.26 10.45 -11.82
CA ASN A 24 -15.93 9.48 -12.67
C ASN A 24 -17.08 8.73 -11.96
N LEU A 25 -17.23 8.92 -10.65
CA LEU A 25 -18.37 8.36 -9.94
C LEU A 25 -19.68 9.10 -10.26
N GLU A 26 -20.79 8.44 -9.99
CA GLU A 26 -22.11 9.08 -9.99
C GLU A 26 -22.13 10.23 -8.96
N LYS A 27 -22.87 11.29 -9.27
CA LYS A 27 -22.87 12.54 -8.49
C LYS A 27 -23.19 12.32 -7.01
N GLU A 28 -24.08 11.39 -6.71
CA GLU A 28 -24.54 11.05 -5.36
C GLU A 28 -23.46 10.36 -4.50
N ARG A 29 -22.44 9.79 -5.16
CA ARG A 29 -21.32 9.11 -4.51
C ARG A 29 -20.07 9.99 -4.36
N ARG A 30 -20.02 11.13 -5.01
CA ARG A 30 -18.88 12.07 -4.94
C ARG A 30 -18.79 12.74 -3.58
N GLY A 31 -17.58 13.13 -3.19
CA GLY A 31 -17.32 13.89 -1.96
C GLY A 31 -17.44 13.08 -0.67
N LYS A 32 -17.52 11.76 -0.75
CA LYS A 32 -17.61 10.87 0.42
C LYS A 32 -16.34 10.05 0.66
N ALA A 33 -15.29 10.33 -0.09
CA ALA A 33 -14.00 9.71 0.09
C ALA A 33 -13.13 10.50 1.07
N SER A 34 -12.23 9.80 1.75
CA SER A 34 -11.13 10.41 2.48
C SER A 34 -9.83 10.28 1.69
N LEU A 35 -8.91 11.22 1.89
CA LEU A 35 -7.59 11.23 1.29
C LEU A 35 -6.52 11.23 2.38
N VAL A 36 -5.56 10.33 2.26
CA VAL A 36 -4.37 10.27 3.11
C VAL A 36 -3.16 10.63 2.26
N LEU A 37 -2.39 11.62 2.71
CA LEU A 37 -1.17 12.09 2.06
C LEU A 37 0.03 11.65 2.89
N SER A 38 0.76 10.63 2.43
CA SER A 38 1.98 10.16 3.06
C SER A 38 3.13 11.13 2.79
N ARG A 39 3.76 11.62 3.86
CA ARG A 39 4.92 12.50 3.80
C ARG A 39 6.26 11.77 3.80
N MET A 40 6.24 10.46 3.64
CA MET A 40 7.48 9.67 3.63
C MET A 40 8.41 10.07 2.47
N SER A 41 7.86 10.33 1.29
CA SER A 41 8.64 10.59 0.07
C SER A 41 8.43 12.00 -0.52
N ASN A 42 7.34 12.68 -0.17
CA ASN A 42 6.98 13.99 -0.75
C ASN A 42 6.48 14.98 0.30
N ASP A 43 6.90 16.22 0.13
CA ASP A 43 6.22 17.35 0.75
C ASP A 43 5.17 17.88 -0.24
N PHE A 44 3.90 17.62 0.06
CA PHE A 44 2.78 18.03 -0.79
C PHE A 44 2.47 19.54 -0.73
N GLY A 45 3.24 20.32 0.01
CA GLY A 45 3.04 21.77 0.15
C GLY A 45 1.60 22.13 0.55
N ASN A 46 0.92 22.91 -0.28
CA ASN A 46 -0.46 23.35 -0.02
C ASN A 46 -1.55 22.41 -0.57
N LEU A 47 -1.18 21.22 -1.05
CA LEU A 47 -2.11 20.28 -1.71
C LEU A 47 -3.23 19.84 -0.76
N LYS A 48 -2.94 19.62 0.52
CA LYS A 48 -3.97 19.29 1.52
C LYS A 48 -5.10 20.33 1.53
N ALA A 49 -4.75 21.59 1.69
CA ALA A 49 -5.74 22.68 1.72
C ALA A 49 -6.53 22.82 0.39
N ARG A 50 -5.88 22.53 -0.74
CA ARG A 50 -6.54 22.51 -2.05
C ARG A 50 -7.50 21.34 -2.18
N ALA A 51 -7.10 20.14 -1.73
CA ALA A 51 -7.95 18.96 -1.75
C ALA A 51 -9.18 19.14 -0.85
N GLU A 52 -9.02 19.71 0.34
CA GLU A 52 -10.13 20.04 1.24
C GLU A 52 -11.12 21.05 0.61
N LYS A 53 -10.63 22.04 -0.12
CA LYS A 53 -11.45 23.03 -0.81
C LYS A 53 -12.13 22.50 -2.07
N SER A 54 -11.66 21.41 -2.65
CA SER A 54 -12.17 20.88 -3.91
C SER A 54 -13.60 20.31 -3.80
N GLY A 55 -14.02 19.90 -2.61
CA GLY A 55 -15.27 19.19 -2.37
C GLY A 55 -15.27 17.74 -2.88
N LEU A 56 -14.13 17.25 -3.39
CA LEU A 56 -13.99 15.84 -3.85
C LEU A 56 -13.76 14.88 -2.69
N PHE A 57 -13.26 15.39 -1.56
CA PHE A 57 -12.94 14.56 -0.40
C PHE A 57 -13.65 15.10 0.84
N GLU A 58 -14.24 14.21 1.63
CA GLU A 58 -14.86 14.54 2.92
C GLU A 58 -13.82 14.94 3.98
N ALA A 59 -12.66 14.29 3.94
CA ALA A 59 -11.55 14.58 4.85
C ALA A 59 -10.20 14.32 4.19
N VAL A 60 -9.18 15.09 4.60
CA VAL A 60 -7.80 14.93 4.14
C VAL A 60 -6.86 14.84 5.34
N TYR A 61 -6.08 13.77 5.40
CA TYR A 61 -5.19 13.47 6.51
C TYR A 61 -3.73 13.51 6.08
N TRP A 62 -2.86 14.00 6.97
CA TRP A 62 -1.42 13.77 6.85
C TRP A 62 -1.10 12.41 7.44
N PHE A 63 -0.20 11.68 6.78
CA PHE A 63 0.39 10.46 7.27
C PHE A 63 1.90 10.62 7.37
N ASP A 64 2.41 10.58 8.59
CA ASP A 64 3.84 10.68 8.88
C ASP A 64 4.49 9.29 8.86
N GLU A 65 4.26 8.59 7.76
CA GLU A 65 4.69 7.22 7.49
C GLU A 65 6.22 7.10 7.63
N LYS A 66 6.68 6.06 8.32
CA LYS A 66 8.08 5.86 8.61
C LYS A 66 8.70 4.79 7.71
N PRO A 67 9.78 5.08 6.95
CA PRO A 67 10.49 4.06 6.21
C PRO A 67 11.04 3.00 7.20
N PHE A 68 11.15 1.73 6.76
CA PHE A 68 11.65 0.66 7.63
C PHE A 68 13.03 0.97 8.22
N THR A 69 13.85 1.79 7.54
CA THR A 69 15.17 2.22 8.01
C THR A 69 15.12 3.13 9.24
N PHE A 70 13.96 3.69 9.55
CA PHE A 70 13.73 4.45 10.78
C PHE A 70 13.80 3.55 12.03
N PHE A 71 13.53 2.26 11.87
CA PHE A 71 13.51 1.28 12.94
C PHE A 71 14.76 0.39 12.86
N GLU A 72 15.75 0.62 13.72
CA GLU A 72 17.04 -0.10 13.71
C GLU A 72 16.87 -1.62 13.75
N GLU A 73 15.92 -2.12 14.57
CA GLU A 73 15.64 -3.55 14.71
C GLU A 73 15.24 -4.23 13.40
N LEU A 74 14.62 -3.52 12.45
CA LEU A 74 14.22 -4.07 11.16
C LEU A 74 15.39 -4.28 10.21
N THR A 75 16.43 -3.47 10.31
CA THR A 75 17.64 -3.60 9.50
C THR A 75 18.33 -4.95 9.77
N GLU A 76 18.37 -5.38 11.02
CA GLU A 76 18.93 -6.68 11.40
C GLU A 76 18.13 -7.85 10.81
N LEU A 77 16.80 -7.73 10.73
CA LEU A 77 15.93 -8.77 10.18
C LEU A 77 16.07 -8.94 8.65
N LYS A 78 16.67 -7.97 7.96
CA LYS A 78 16.96 -8.05 6.51
C LYS A 78 18.29 -8.72 6.19
N LYS A 79 19.17 -8.94 7.16
CA LYS A 79 20.45 -9.60 6.95
C LYS A 79 20.27 -11.08 6.55
N ASP A 80 21.08 -11.50 5.58
CA ASP A 80 21.12 -12.91 5.19
C ASP A 80 21.68 -13.77 6.34
N THR A 81 20.95 -14.80 6.71
CA THR A 81 21.34 -15.75 7.76
C THR A 81 22.17 -16.92 7.23
N GLY A 82 22.42 -16.96 5.91
CA GLY A 82 23.08 -18.10 5.24
C GLY A 82 22.18 -19.34 5.11
N SER A 83 20.91 -19.29 5.51
CA SER A 83 19.99 -20.41 5.39
C SER A 83 18.59 -19.98 4.98
N LEU A 84 17.94 -20.75 4.10
CA LEU A 84 16.58 -20.47 3.66
C LEU A 84 15.56 -20.43 4.82
N PRO A 85 15.53 -21.39 5.76
CA PRO A 85 14.61 -21.31 6.90
C PRO A 85 14.85 -20.08 7.79
N GLY A 86 16.12 -19.70 8.00
CA GLY A 86 16.50 -18.51 8.75
C GLY A 86 15.98 -17.25 8.08
N ASN A 87 16.19 -17.12 6.78
CA ASN A 87 15.74 -15.98 5.99
C ASN A 87 14.20 -15.86 5.97
N LEU A 88 13.49 -16.98 5.81
CA LEU A 88 12.03 -16.99 5.90
C LEU A 88 11.53 -16.57 7.28
N ARG A 89 12.15 -17.06 8.34
CA ARG A 89 11.80 -16.66 9.72
C ARG A 89 12.02 -15.17 9.94
N ASN A 90 13.15 -14.63 9.46
CA ASN A 90 13.44 -13.20 9.55
C ASN A 90 12.44 -12.40 8.73
N ARG A 91 12.07 -12.85 7.52
CA ARG A 91 11.04 -12.20 6.71
C ARG A 91 9.68 -12.16 7.40
N MET A 92 9.25 -13.26 8.03
CA MET A 92 8.00 -13.30 8.79
C MET A 92 8.01 -12.28 9.94
N ARG A 93 9.12 -12.22 10.68
CA ARG A 93 9.30 -11.25 11.77
C ARG A 93 9.30 -9.82 11.25
N PHE A 94 10.03 -9.57 10.15
CA PHE A 94 10.10 -8.26 9.52
C PHE A 94 8.71 -7.75 9.11
N CYS A 95 7.94 -8.56 8.37
CA CYS A 95 6.62 -8.17 7.90
C CYS A 95 5.67 -7.81 9.06
N ARG A 96 5.66 -8.67 10.08
CA ARG A 96 4.83 -8.43 11.26
C ARG A 96 5.29 -7.18 12.03
N ARG A 97 6.60 -7.07 12.27
CA ARG A 97 7.15 -6.02 13.12
C ARG A 97 7.07 -4.65 12.47
N LEU A 98 7.27 -4.55 11.16
CA LEU A 98 7.08 -3.30 10.43
C LEU A 98 5.62 -2.83 10.53
N GLY A 99 4.64 -3.70 10.30
CA GLY A 99 3.24 -3.34 10.44
C GLY A 99 2.86 -2.91 11.85
N GLU A 100 3.44 -3.56 12.88
CA GLU A 100 3.22 -3.22 14.28
C GLU A 100 3.84 -1.86 14.65
N LEU A 101 5.06 -1.60 14.21
CA LEU A 101 5.79 -0.36 14.49
C LEU A 101 5.18 0.85 13.76
N GLU A 102 4.51 0.64 12.64
CA GLU A 102 3.83 1.69 11.90
C GLU A 102 2.51 2.14 12.54
N GLU A 103 1.88 1.30 13.35
CA GLU A 103 0.55 1.58 13.95
C GLU A 103 0.43 2.96 14.62
N PRO A 104 1.40 3.45 15.42
CA PRO A 104 1.28 4.75 16.08
C PRO A 104 1.24 5.96 15.14
N TYR A 105 1.70 5.78 13.89
CA TYR A 105 1.77 6.85 12.89
C TYR A 105 0.55 6.88 11.96
N VAL A 106 -0.23 5.79 11.94
CA VAL A 106 -1.40 5.66 11.06
C VAL A 106 -2.48 6.67 11.45
N PRO A 107 -2.90 7.55 10.52
CA PRO A 107 -3.74 8.71 10.86
C PRO A 107 -5.22 8.39 11.09
N VAL A 108 -5.67 7.20 10.66
CA VAL A 108 -7.10 6.82 10.69
C VAL A 108 -7.27 5.35 11.04
N ASN A 109 -8.45 5.00 11.52
CA ASN A 109 -8.84 3.60 11.63
C ASN A 109 -9.39 3.11 10.28
N PHE A 110 -8.58 2.41 9.50
CA PHE A 110 -8.95 1.88 8.18
C PHE A 110 -10.16 0.94 8.22
N ARG A 111 -10.46 0.28 9.34
CA ARG A 111 -11.64 -0.60 9.47
C ARG A 111 -12.98 0.14 9.39
N GLU A 112 -12.96 1.46 9.48
CA GLU A 112 -14.16 2.29 9.34
C GLU A 112 -14.55 2.53 7.88
N TYR A 113 -13.69 2.15 6.93
CA TYR A 113 -13.90 2.36 5.50
C TYR A 113 -14.37 1.10 4.79
N GLY A 114 -15.24 1.27 3.79
CA GLY A 114 -15.71 0.18 2.93
C GLY A 114 -14.63 -0.23 1.94
N ASP A 115 -14.11 0.75 1.19
CA ASP A 115 -13.08 0.53 0.19
C ASP A 115 -11.80 1.30 0.54
N ILE A 116 -10.66 0.63 0.49
CA ILE A 116 -9.35 1.18 0.80
C ILE A 116 -8.47 1.03 -0.43
N TYR A 117 -7.99 2.13 -0.99
CA TYR A 117 -7.15 2.17 -2.18
C TYR A 117 -5.71 2.57 -1.80
N VAL A 118 -4.74 1.73 -2.15
CA VAL A 118 -3.32 1.93 -1.84
C VAL A 118 -2.51 1.87 -3.11
N PHE A 119 -1.77 2.93 -3.41
CA PHE A 119 -0.93 2.99 -4.61
C PHE A 119 0.43 2.30 -4.41
N CYS A 120 1.03 2.48 -3.25
CA CYS A 120 2.30 1.87 -2.89
C CYS A 120 2.11 0.86 -1.76
N ASP A 121 1.60 -0.33 -2.05
CA ASP A 121 1.53 -1.38 -1.04
C ASP A 121 2.91 -1.95 -0.67
N SER A 122 3.96 -1.57 -1.41
CA SER A 122 5.36 -1.83 -1.05
C SER A 122 5.86 -1.02 0.15
N ASP A 123 5.19 0.09 0.45
CA ASP A 123 5.52 0.97 1.57
C ASP A 123 4.94 0.45 2.90
N PRO A 124 5.33 0.99 4.05
CA PRO A 124 4.92 0.50 5.37
C PRO A 124 3.42 0.34 5.56
N ILE A 125 2.60 1.16 4.88
CA ILE A 125 1.13 1.02 4.91
C ILE A 125 0.67 -0.38 4.47
N GLY A 126 1.26 -0.96 3.43
CA GLY A 126 0.90 -2.31 2.98
C GLY A 126 1.19 -3.37 4.04
N TYR A 127 2.32 -3.25 4.73
CA TYR A 127 2.66 -4.13 5.86
C TYR A 127 1.71 -3.95 7.04
N TYR A 128 1.32 -2.71 7.35
CA TYR A 128 0.33 -2.41 8.38
C TYR A 128 -1.02 -3.04 8.09
N LEU A 129 -1.56 -2.85 6.87
CA LEU A 129 -2.84 -3.42 6.46
C LEU A 129 -2.80 -4.96 6.51
N SER A 130 -1.70 -5.56 6.02
CA SER A 130 -1.50 -7.00 6.07
C SER A 130 -1.43 -7.53 7.52
N TRP A 131 -0.69 -6.85 8.40
CA TRP A 131 -0.61 -7.22 9.82
C TRP A 131 -1.96 -7.12 10.53
N LYS A 132 -2.73 -6.04 10.26
CA LYS A 132 -4.08 -5.84 10.79
C LYS A 132 -5.14 -6.72 10.13
N LYS A 133 -4.79 -7.46 9.06
CA LYS A 133 -5.73 -8.27 8.27
C LYS A 133 -6.88 -7.42 7.73
N ILE A 134 -6.53 -6.29 7.13
CA ILE A 134 -7.47 -5.35 6.52
C ILE A 134 -7.36 -5.52 5.01
N TYR A 135 -8.49 -5.75 4.36
CA TYR A 135 -8.58 -5.86 2.91
C TYR A 135 -8.46 -4.50 2.24
N TYR A 136 -7.80 -4.46 1.08
CA TYR A 136 -7.59 -3.24 0.32
C TYR A 136 -7.48 -3.56 -1.18
N HIS A 137 -7.64 -2.53 -2.00
CA HIS A 137 -7.36 -2.53 -3.44
C HIS A 137 -5.99 -1.90 -3.68
N ALA A 138 -5.15 -2.58 -4.43
CA ALA A 138 -3.93 -1.96 -4.95
C ALA A 138 -4.27 -1.12 -6.19
N VAL A 139 -3.58 -0.01 -6.37
CA VAL A 139 -3.71 0.83 -7.55
C VAL A 139 -2.33 1.01 -8.18
N GLU A 140 -2.26 1.02 -9.49
CA GLU A 140 -1.01 1.20 -10.23
C GLU A 140 -0.25 2.45 -9.79
N ASP A 141 1.01 2.26 -9.37
CA ASP A 141 1.94 3.32 -8.99
C ASP A 141 2.82 3.80 -10.16
N GLY A 142 2.59 3.31 -11.36
CA GLY A 142 3.34 3.63 -12.56
C GLY A 142 4.02 2.41 -13.18
N LEU A 143 5.11 2.64 -13.94
CA LEU A 143 5.75 1.62 -14.77
C LEU A 143 6.28 0.39 -14.00
N ASP A 144 6.63 0.54 -12.74
CA ASP A 144 7.13 -0.57 -11.92
C ASP A 144 6.06 -1.62 -11.64
N CYS A 145 4.81 -1.23 -11.62
CA CYS A 145 3.69 -2.15 -11.51
C CYS A 145 3.45 -2.96 -12.78
N ILE A 146 3.83 -2.42 -13.93
CA ILE A 146 3.62 -3.04 -15.25
C ILE A 146 4.69 -4.11 -15.53
N ARG A 147 5.93 -3.85 -15.13
CA ARG A 147 7.08 -4.75 -15.32
C ARG A 147 7.35 -5.62 -14.10
N TYR A 148 6.34 -6.24 -13.63
CA TYR A 148 6.27 -6.90 -12.34
C TYR A 148 7.40 -7.89 -12.04
N TYR A 149 7.76 -8.74 -12.98
CA TYR A 149 8.76 -9.79 -12.76
C TYR A 149 10.20 -9.29 -12.79
N ASP A 150 10.49 -8.26 -13.57
CA ASP A 150 11.85 -7.73 -13.70
C ASP A 150 12.18 -6.74 -12.59
N THR A 151 11.17 -6.02 -12.13
CA THR A 151 11.29 -5.02 -11.06
C THR A 151 10.73 -5.50 -9.75
N ALA A 152 10.13 -6.72 -9.74
CA ALA A 152 9.56 -7.30 -8.53
C ALA A 152 10.54 -7.11 -7.40
N HIS A 153 10.23 -6.22 -6.60
CA HIS A 153 10.95 -5.57 -5.55
C HIS A 153 12.08 -6.41 -5.02
N TYR A 154 13.21 -5.77 -4.76
CA TYR A 154 14.45 -6.39 -4.28
C TYR A 154 14.21 -7.42 -3.18
N ASP A 155 13.21 -7.20 -2.35
CA ASP A 155 12.81 -8.08 -1.26
C ASP A 155 12.17 -9.40 -1.71
N ASN A 156 11.66 -9.48 -2.93
CA ASN A 156 10.99 -10.67 -3.46
C ASN A 156 11.87 -11.48 -4.41
N ARG A 157 13.10 -11.02 -4.68
CA ARG A 157 14.07 -11.78 -5.47
C ARG A 157 14.42 -13.09 -4.76
N GLY A 158 14.57 -14.14 -5.54
CA GLY A 158 14.87 -15.48 -5.05
C GLY A 158 13.69 -16.13 -4.33
N HIS A 159 13.49 -17.41 -4.62
CA HIS A 159 12.43 -18.23 -4.02
C HIS A 159 11.01 -17.62 -4.11
N PHE A 160 10.72 -16.85 -5.17
CA PHE A 160 9.46 -16.13 -5.32
C PHE A 160 8.24 -17.03 -5.15
N ARG A 161 8.22 -18.23 -5.79
CA ARG A 161 7.08 -19.16 -5.70
C ARG A 161 6.80 -19.60 -4.24
N LEU A 162 7.86 -19.86 -3.47
CA LEU A 162 7.72 -20.23 -2.04
C LEU A 162 7.19 -19.04 -1.23
N LYS A 163 7.74 -17.85 -1.47
CA LYS A 163 7.27 -16.62 -0.81
C LYS A 163 5.81 -16.33 -1.16
N ALA A 164 5.42 -16.47 -2.44
CA ALA A 164 4.04 -16.28 -2.88
C ALA A 164 3.07 -17.26 -2.18
N ALA A 165 3.43 -18.53 -2.09
CA ALA A 165 2.65 -19.51 -1.35
C ALA A 165 2.50 -19.14 0.14
N MET A 166 3.57 -18.67 0.78
CA MET A 166 3.52 -18.20 2.17
C MET A 166 2.72 -16.91 2.33
N ALA A 167 2.74 -16.01 1.34
CA ALA A 167 1.93 -14.80 1.34
C ALA A 167 0.44 -15.14 1.22
N ALA A 168 0.07 -16.07 0.34
CA ALA A 168 -1.31 -16.56 0.21
C ALA A 168 -1.85 -17.16 1.52
N LEU A 169 -0.97 -17.77 2.32
CA LEU A 169 -1.30 -18.25 3.67
C LEU A 169 -1.30 -17.13 4.74
N GLY A 170 -0.79 -15.94 4.41
CA GLY A 170 -0.73 -14.79 5.31
C GLY A 170 0.41 -14.80 6.31
N PHE A 171 1.46 -15.62 6.08
CA PHE A 171 2.65 -15.66 6.94
C PHE A 171 3.64 -14.54 6.64
N ILE A 172 3.73 -14.13 5.37
CA ILE A 172 4.54 -13.00 4.94
C ILE A 172 3.68 -12.05 4.10
N PHE A 173 4.17 -10.84 3.92
CA PHE A 173 3.62 -9.88 3.01
C PHE A 173 4.46 -9.81 1.73
N ILE A 174 3.82 -9.84 0.57
CA ILE A 174 4.39 -9.58 -0.74
C ILE A 174 3.63 -8.40 -1.36
N GLN A 175 4.38 -7.44 -1.88
CA GLN A 175 3.90 -6.19 -2.46
C GLN A 175 3.28 -6.38 -3.85
N ASN A 176 2.81 -5.30 -4.44
CA ASN A 176 2.29 -5.19 -5.79
C ASN A 176 1.08 -6.09 -6.03
N GLY A 177 0.12 -6.01 -5.14
CA GLY A 177 -1.12 -6.73 -5.29
C GLY A 177 -1.08 -8.21 -4.90
N TYR A 178 0.09 -8.78 -4.51
CA TYR A 178 0.19 -10.21 -4.13
C TYR A 178 -0.02 -10.48 -2.64
N GLY A 179 -0.25 -9.46 -1.83
CA GLY A 179 -0.55 -9.64 -0.41
C GLY A 179 -1.87 -10.39 -0.23
N LYS A 180 -1.94 -11.29 0.77
CA LYS A 180 -3.17 -12.06 1.08
C LYS A 180 -4.43 -11.21 1.22
N TYR A 181 -4.27 -9.97 1.66
CA TYR A 181 -5.36 -9.05 1.94
C TYR A 181 -5.55 -8.00 0.84
N CYS A 182 -4.78 -8.07 -0.25
CA CYS A 182 -5.06 -7.35 -1.48
C CYS A 182 -6.16 -8.08 -2.24
N MET A 183 -7.26 -7.41 -2.52
CA MET A 183 -8.42 -8.00 -3.20
C MET A 183 -8.21 -8.03 -4.70
N ASP A 184 -7.67 -6.96 -5.24
CA ASP A 184 -7.39 -6.78 -6.66
C ASP A 184 -6.36 -5.67 -6.87
N MET A 185 -5.95 -5.48 -8.12
CA MET A 185 -5.10 -4.39 -8.54
C MET A 185 -5.73 -3.65 -9.72
N GLU A 186 -6.01 -2.37 -9.52
CA GLU A 186 -6.48 -1.51 -10.60
C GLU A 186 -5.29 -0.97 -11.39
N VAL A 187 -5.34 -1.13 -12.70
CA VAL A 187 -4.31 -0.70 -13.66
C VAL A 187 -4.91 0.13 -14.79
N ASN A 188 -4.13 1.04 -15.37
CA ASN A 188 -4.58 1.85 -16.49
C ASN A 188 -4.85 1.03 -17.76
N SER A 189 -4.06 -0.05 -17.99
CA SER A 189 -4.24 -0.94 -19.13
C SER A 189 -3.76 -2.34 -18.79
N ILE A 190 -4.66 -3.31 -18.95
CA ILE A 190 -4.31 -4.73 -18.80
C ILE A 190 -3.35 -5.19 -19.91
N GLU A 191 -3.47 -4.61 -21.10
CA GLU A 191 -2.61 -4.96 -22.27
C GLU A 191 -1.15 -4.58 -22.03
N ALA A 192 -0.88 -3.63 -21.14
CA ALA A 192 0.47 -3.22 -20.80
C ALA A 192 1.16 -4.15 -19.78
N LEU A 193 0.41 -5.09 -19.17
CA LEU A 193 0.97 -6.02 -18.21
C LEU A 193 1.67 -7.19 -18.91
N ASP A 194 2.96 -7.40 -18.61
CA ASP A 194 3.69 -8.56 -19.10
C ASP A 194 3.11 -9.88 -18.57
N HIS A 195 2.59 -9.84 -17.35
CA HIS A 195 1.99 -10.98 -16.68
C HIS A 195 0.78 -10.51 -15.83
N PRO A 196 -0.42 -10.46 -16.41
CA PRO A 196 -1.60 -10.06 -15.67
C PRO A 196 -1.85 -10.98 -14.48
N ILE A 197 -2.13 -10.39 -13.35
CA ILE A 197 -2.61 -11.10 -12.15
C ILE A 197 -4.05 -11.51 -12.45
N SER A 198 -4.28 -12.81 -12.61
CA SER A 198 -5.61 -13.39 -12.83
C SER A 198 -6.36 -13.57 -11.52
#